data_9897a8c8fabf853345cda411d0e29e77
#
_entry.id   9897a8c8fabf853345cda411d0e29e77
#
_cell.length_a   1.000
_cell.length_b   1.000
_cell.length_c   1.000
_cell.angle_alpha   90.00
_cell.angle_beta   90.00
_cell.angle_gamma   90.00
#
_symmetry.space_group_name_H-M   'P 1'
#
loop_
_entity.id
_entity.type
_entity.pdbx_description
1 polymer ?
#
loop_
_entity_poly.entity_id
_entity_poly.type
_entity_poly.pdbx_seq_one_letter_code
_entity_poly.pdbx_strand_id
1 'polypeptide(L)'
;YQVLQEAQPYLKAISLLDVRPAHELPEALEKALQQVISFDTQYTLQEEEFDPSHPVHLLRVERDRAAMLAVYAYLKANRPDVVIVPNGSIQELGVVYWVARHLNIPVVTYEFGDRREHIWLAQNAQIMRQEVDALWEARKDRPVRDLDMQRLRSMFAARQNARLWESFARLWQGAPAQGGQQIRADLKLDKRPVVLLPTNVFGDSLTLGRQVFSPTMKEWITRTVRYFEGRP
;
A
#
# COMPACT_ATOMS: atom_id res chain seq x y z
N TYR A 1 -21.14 -11.11 -8.93
CA TYR A 1 -21.61 -11.93 -10.06
C TYR A 1 -22.20 -11.05 -11.19
N GLN A 2 -23.06 -10.07 -10.90
CA GLN A 2 -23.69 -9.20 -11.91
C GLN A 2 -22.65 -8.42 -12.75
N VAL A 3 -21.65 -7.80 -12.12
CA VAL A 3 -20.56 -7.07 -12.80
C VAL A 3 -19.78 -7.97 -13.76
N LEU A 4 -19.52 -9.22 -13.37
CA LEU A 4 -18.84 -10.17 -14.24
C LEU A 4 -19.73 -10.58 -15.45
N GLN A 5 -21.03 -10.72 -15.25
CA GLN A 5 -21.96 -11.01 -16.33
C GLN A 5 -22.05 -9.84 -17.34
N GLU A 6 -22.08 -8.61 -16.84
CA GLU A 6 -22.08 -7.41 -17.69
C GLU A 6 -20.75 -7.23 -18.45
N ALA A 7 -19.65 -7.68 -17.87
CA ALA A 7 -18.32 -7.61 -18.48
C ALA A 7 -18.03 -8.76 -19.49
N GLN A 8 -18.75 -9.88 -19.40
CA GLN A 8 -18.53 -11.06 -20.24
C GLN A 8 -18.44 -10.79 -21.75
N PRO A 9 -19.21 -9.86 -22.36
CA PRO A 9 -19.07 -9.57 -23.79
C PRO A 9 -17.70 -8.96 -24.15
N TYR A 10 -17.00 -8.38 -23.17
CA TYR A 10 -15.74 -7.65 -23.35
C TYR A 10 -14.52 -8.38 -22.74
N LEU A 11 -14.77 -9.32 -21.85
CA LEU A 11 -13.73 -10.00 -21.06
C LEU A 11 -13.88 -11.51 -21.13
N LYS A 12 -12.78 -12.22 -21.28
CA LYS A 12 -12.71 -13.65 -21.03
C LYS A 12 -12.28 -13.87 -19.56
N ALA A 13 -13.24 -14.15 -18.69
CA ALA A 13 -12.95 -14.53 -17.31
C ALA A 13 -12.33 -15.92 -17.25
N ILE A 14 -11.26 -16.07 -16.46
CA ILE A 14 -10.58 -17.34 -16.22
C ILE A 14 -10.39 -17.48 -14.71
N SER A 15 -10.81 -18.63 -14.17
CA SER A 15 -10.54 -18.99 -12.79
C SER A 15 -9.13 -19.58 -12.67
N LEU A 16 -8.34 -19.12 -11.73
CA LEU A 16 -7.04 -19.75 -11.42
C LEU A 16 -7.19 -21.19 -10.95
N LEU A 17 -8.35 -21.57 -10.42
CA LEU A 17 -8.66 -22.96 -10.02
C LEU A 17 -8.79 -23.90 -11.22
N ASP A 18 -9.10 -23.37 -12.40
CA ASP A 18 -9.24 -24.13 -13.63
C ASP A 18 -7.90 -24.24 -14.40
N VAL A 19 -6.87 -23.54 -13.94
CA VAL A 19 -5.54 -23.58 -14.54
C VAL A 19 -4.76 -24.76 -13.98
N ARG A 20 -4.24 -25.62 -14.87
CA ARG A 20 -3.29 -26.67 -14.42
C ARG A 20 -2.03 -26.00 -13.90
N PRO A 21 -1.69 -26.13 -12.62
CA PRO A 21 -0.54 -25.46 -12.04
C PRO A 21 0.79 -26.03 -12.58
N ALA A 22 1.86 -25.26 -12.50
CA ALA A 22 3.19 -25.76 -12.71
C ALA A 22 3.57 -26.74 -11.59
N HIS A 23 4.54 -27.62 -11.85
CA HIS A 23 5.02 -28.59 -10.86
C HIS A 23 5.92 -27.92 -9.81
N GLU A 24 6.71 -26.93 -10.24
CA GLU A 24 7.70 -26.24 -9.43
C GLU A 24 7.83 -24.77 -9.84
N LEU A 25 8.37 -23.95 -8.96
CA LEU A 25 8.69 -22.55 -9.21
C LEU A 25 10.19 -22.37 -9.41
N PRO A 26 10.62 -21.46 -10.29
CA PRO A 26 12.01 -21.01 -10.32
C PRO A 26 12.43 -20.41 -8.97
N GLU A 27 13.72 -20.52 -8.60
CA GLU A 27 14.26 -20.02 -7.33
C GLU A 27 13.91 -18.55 -7.07
N ALA A 28 13.96 -17.71 -8.10
CA ALA A 28 13.60 -16.29 -7.98
C ALA A 28 12.13 -16.08 -7.58
N LEU A 29 11.23 -16.94 -8.05
CA LEU A 29 9.82 -16.90 -7.67
C LEU A 29 9.59 -17.50 -6.28
N GLU A 30 10.34 -18.50 -5.85
CA GLU A 30 10.28 -19.00 -4.47
C GLU A 30 10.67 -17.89 -3.47
N LYS A 31 11.72 -17.10 -3.76
CA LYS A 31 12.09 -15.94 -2.94
C LYS A 31 11.00 -14.86 -2.92
N ALA A 32 10.42 -14.55 -4.08
CA ALA A 32 9.34 -13.60 -4.17
C ALA A 32 8.07 -14.08 -3.43
N LEU A 33 7.78 -15.38 -3.50
CA LEU A 33 6.66 -16.01 -2.78
C LEU A 33 6.80 -15.83 -1.27
N GLN A 34 7.99 -16.05 -0.70
CA GLN A 34 8.21 -15.83 0.74
C GLN A 34 7.91 -14.38 1.15
N GLN A 35 8.28 -13.42 0.32
CA GLN A 35 7.95 -12.01 0.57
C GLN A 35 6.46 -11.75 0.51
N VAL A 36 5.75 -12.28 -0.49
CA VAL A 36 4.29 -12.12 -0.64
C VAL A 36 3.58 -12.72 0.56
N ILE A 37 3.91 -13.95 0.96
CA ILE A 37 3.33 -14.63 2.12
C ILE A 37 3.53 -13.81 3.40
N SER A 38 4.75 -13.31 3.62
CA SER A 38 5.05 -12.47 4.80
C SER A 38 4.21 -11.21 4.81
N PHE A 39 4.16 -10.49 3.68
CA PHE A 39 3.38 -9.26 3.56
C PHE A 39 1.89 -9.50 3.71
N ASP A 40 1.37 -10.57 3.12
CA ASP A 40 -0.04 -10.92 3.24
C ASP A 40 -0.43 -11.34 4.66
N THR A 41 0.45 -12.07 5.35
CA THR A 41 0.27 -12.42 6.76
C THR A 41 0.24 -11.16 7.63
N GLN A 42 1.22 -10.27 7.50
CA GLN A 42 1.30 -9.00 8.22
C GLN A 42 0.08 -8.10 7.94
N TYR A 43 -0.33 -8.01 6.68
CA TYR A 43 -1.52 -7.26 6.28
C TYR A 43 -2.80 -7.82 6.91
N THR A 44 -2.94 -9.14 6.91
CA THR A 44 -4.15 -9.81 7.42
C THR A 44 -4.25 -9.75 8.93
N LEU A 45 -3.13 -9.95 9.64
CA LEU A 45 -3.08 -9.92 11.10
C LEU A 45 -2.97 -8.50 11.67
N GLN A 46 -2.55 -7.53 10.85
CA GLN A 46 -2.21 -6.18 11.30
C GLN A 46 -1.09 -6.20 12.35
N GLU A 47 -0.10 -7.05 12.14
CA GLU A 47 1.06 -7.25 13.03
C GLU A 47 2.36 -7.18 12.22
N GLU A 48 3.43 -6.64 12.82
CA GLU A 48 4.77 -6.65 12.18
C GLU A 48 5.47 -7.98 12.35
N GLU A 49 5.30 -8.62 13.52
CA GLU A 49 5.89 -9.90 13.88
C GLU A 49 4.76 -10.90 14.12
N PHE A 50 4.83 -12.05 13.52
CA PHE A 50 3.84 -13.11 13.69
C PHE A 50 4.51 -14.45 13.93
N ASP A 51 3.79 -15.36 14.59
CA ASP A 51 4.21 -16.74 14.76
C ASP A 51 4.05 -17.50 13.44
N PRO A 52 5.13 -18.10 12.89
CA PRO A 52 5.05 -18.94 11.69
C PRO A 52 4.08 -20.13 11.79
N SER A 53 3.72 -20.55 12.99
CA SER A 53 2.70 -21.59 13.23
C SER A 53 1.26 -21.04 13.24
N HIS A 54 1.07 -19.74 13.16
CA HIS A 54 -0.25 -19.13 13.20
C HIS A 54 -1.13 -19.65 12.04
N PRO A 55 -2.39 -20.05 12.27
CA PRO A 55 -3.26 -20.63 11.23
C PRO A 55 -3.43 -19.75 9.99
N VAL A 56 -3.48 -18.43 10.17
CA VAL A 56 -3.55 -17.47 9.05
C VAL A 56 -2.29 -17.54 8.20
N HIS A 57 -1.10 -17.58 8.81
CA HIS A 57 0.15 -17.71 8.08
C HIS A 57 0.20 -19.02 7.26
N LEU A 58 -0.16 -20.15 7.86
CA LEU A 58 -0.20 -21.43 7.17
C LEU A 58 -1.17 -21.42 6.01
N LEU A 59 -2.34 -20.80 6.18
CA LEU A 59 -3.30 -20.61 5.08
C LEU A 59 -2.74 -19.75 3.95
N ARG A 60 -1.97 -18.68 4.26
CA ARG A 60 -1.33 -17.83 3.25
C ARG A 60 -0.24 -18.58 2.50
N VAL A 61 0.56 -19.39 3.20
CA VAL A 61 1.56 -20.27 2.56
C VAL A 61 0.91 -21.16 1.52
N GLU A 62 -0.19 -21.84 1.85
CA GLU A 62 -0.90 -22.72 0.94
C GLU A 62 -1.51 -21.96 -0.26
N ARG A 63 -2.25 -20.89 0.01
CA ARG A 63 -2.98 -20.13 -1.02
C ARG A 63 -2.05 -19.41 -1.99
N ASP A 64 -1.09 -18.67 -1.47
CA ASP A 64 -0.20 -17.87 -2.32
C ASP A 64 0.72 -18.77 -3.15
N ARG A 65 1.12 -19.92 -2.60
CA ARG A 65 1.88 -20.92 -3.36
C ARG A 65 1.04 -21.53 -4.49
N ALA A 66 -0.17 -21.96 -4.19
CA ALA A 66 -1.08 -22.50 -5.20
C ALA A 66 -1.38 -21.46 -6.31
N ALA A 67 -1.64 -20.21 -5.92
CA ALA A 67 -1.86 -19.11 -6.85
C ALA A 67 -0.61 -18.87 -7.71
N MET A 68 0.59 -18.85 -7.14
CA MET A 68 1.82 -18.58 -7.89
C MET A 68 2.14 -19.67 -8.91
N LEU A 69 1.92 -20.94 -8.56
CA LEU A 69 2.08 -22.05 -9.50
C LEU A 69 1.10 -21.96 -10.67
N ALA A 70 -0.16 -21.60 -10.40
CA ALA A 70 -1.19 -21.44 -11.42
C ALA A 70 -0.92 -20.22 -12.32
N VAL A 71 -0.62 -19.06 -11.73
CA VAL A 71 -0.31 -17.82 -12.46
C VAL A 71 0.95 -17.99 -13.32
N TYR A 72 1.98 -18.65 -12.79
CA TYR A 72 3.21 -18.93 -13.54
C TYR A 72 2.93 -19.81 -14.76
N ALA A 73 2.20 -20.91 -14.60
CA ALA A 73 1.81 -21.76 -15.71
C ALA A 73 0.99 -20.99 -16.77
N TYR A 74 0.01 -20.20 -16.31
CA TYR A 74 -0.86 -19.44 -17.20
C TYR A 74 -0.12 -18.36 -18.00
N LEU A 75 0.63 -17.49 -17.32
CA LEU A 75 1.34 -16.39 -17.97
C LEU A 75 2.48 -16.88 -18.86
N LYS A 76 3.14 -17.99 -18.50
CA LYS A 76 4.16 -18.63 -19.34
C LYS A 76 3.58 -19.16 -20.65
N ALA A 77 2.39 -19.75 -20.60
CA ALA A 77 1.74 -20.31 -21.78
C ALA A 77 1.10 -19.24 -22.69
N ASN A 78 0.50 -18.21 -22.13
CA ASN A 78 -0.29 -17.22 -22.86
C ASN A 78 0.49 -15.94 -23.22
N ARG A 79 1.52 -15.56 -22.46
CA ARG A 79 2.40 -14.39 -22.68
C ARG A 79 1.66 -13.14 -23.16
N PRO A 80 0.80 -12.53 -22.33
CA PRO A 80 0.12 -11.31 -22.72
C PRO A 80 1.11 -10.16 -22.94
N ASP A 81 0.73 -9.17 -23.75
CA ASP A 81 1.55 -7.98 -24.01
C ASP A 81 1.74 -7.12 -22.75
N VAL A 82 0.76 -7.12 -21.84
CA VAL A 82 0.79 -6.41 -20.58
C VAL A 82 -0.08 -7.10 -19.54
N VAL A 83 0.35 -7.03 -18.28
CA VAL A 83 -0.44 -7.43 -17.12
C VAL A 83 -0.84 -6.19 -16.35
N ILE A 84 -2.12 -6.05 -16.03
CA ILE A 84 -2.63 -4.95 -15.18
C ILE A 84 -3.16 -5.58 -13.90
N VAL A 85 -2.67 -5.12 -12.75
CA VAL A 85 -3.01 -5.70 -11.45
C VAL A 85 -3.14 -4.60 -10.39
N PRO A 86 -4.17 -4.63 -9.52
CA PRO A 86 -4.27 -3.69 -8.41
C PRO A 86 -3.14 -3.94 -7.40
N ASN A 87 -2.72 -2.91 -6.69
CA ASN A 87 -1.74 -2.97 -5.58
C ASN A 87 -0.37 -3.55 -5.95
N GLY A 88 -0.28 -4.83 -6.27
CA GLY A 88 0.94 -5.53 -6.67
C GLY A 88 1.83 -6.02 -5.52
N SER A 89 1.41 -5.89 -4.25
CA SER A 89 2.25 -6.18 -3.09
C SER A 89 1.77 -7.35 -2.24
N ILE A 90 0.47 -7.52 -2.09
CA ILE A 90 -0.15 -8.48 -1.17
C ILE A 90 -1.07 -9.44 -1.91
N GLN A 91 -1.38 -10.57 -1.27
CA GLN A 91 -2.31 -11.58 -1.79
C GLN A 91 -1.95 -12.07 -3.19
N GLU A 92 -2.91 -12.57 -3.91
CA GLU A 92 -2.77 -12.99 -5.31
C GLU A 92 -2.32 -11.83 -6.23
N LEU A 93 -2.48 -10.59 -5.78
CA LEU A 93 -2.05 -9.40 -6.52
C LEU A 93 -0.52 -9.29 -6.56
N GLY A 94 0.14 -9.57 -5.43
CA GLY A 94 1.60 -9.66 -5.34
C GLY A 94 2.14 -10.84 -6.15
N VAL A 95 1.44 -11.98 -6.10
CA VAL A 95 1.76 -13.17 -6.90
C VAL A 95 1.79 -12.84 -8.40
N VAL A 96 0.70 -12.23 -8.93
CA VAL A 96 0.60 -11.86 -10.34
C VAL A 96 1.70 -10.89 -10.74
N TYR A 97 1.98 -9.88 -9.92
CA TYR A 97 3.04 -8.91 -10.15
C TYR A 97 4.41 -9.60 -10.30
N TRP A 98 4.80 -10.42 -9.34
CA TRP A 98 6.13 -11.05 -9.35
C TRP A 98 6.30 -12.05 -10.48
N VAL A 99 5.25 -12.81 -10.83
CA VAL A 99 5.31 -13.74 -11.96
C VAL A 99 5.46 -12.96 -13.28
N ALA A 100 4.69 -11.89 -13.49
CA ALA A 100 4.81 -11.06 -14.69
C ALA A 100 6.24 -10.47 -14.81
N ARG A 101 6.79 -9.95 -13.71
CA ARG A 101 8.17 -9.42 -13.66
C ARG A 101 9.21 -10.50 -14.00
N HIS A 102 9.07 -11.70 -13.43
CA HIS A 102 9.97 -12.83 -13.70
C HIS A 102 9.96 -13.25 -15.17
N LEU A 103 8.79 -13.24 -15.79
CA LEU A 103 8.63 -13.60 -17.21
C LEU A 103 8.97 -12.45 -18.17
N ASN A 104 9.43 -11.30 -17.67
CA ASN A 104 9.67 -10.08 -18.44
C ASN A 104 8.43 -9.61 -19.22
N ILE A 105 7.25 -9.81 -18.66
CA ILE A 105 5.99 -9.26 -19.17
C ILE A 105 5.82 -7.87 -18.56
N PRO A 106 5.56 -6.81 -19.35
CA PRO A 106 5.24 -5.49 -18.84
C PRO A 106 4.08 -5.56 -17.85
N VAL A 107 4.24 -4.94 -16.67
CA VAL A 107 3.21 -4.93 -15.64
C VAL A 107 2.87 -3.51 -15.23
N VAL A 108 1.58 -3.21 -15.15
CA VAL A 108 1.06 -1.96 -14.62
C VAL A 108 0.30 -2.28 -13.34
N THR A 109 0.76 -1.70 -12.24
CA THR A 109 0.00 -1.74 -10.98
C THR A 109 -0.79 -0.46 -10.82
N TYR A 110 -1.94 -0.55 -10.14
CA TYR A 110 -2.78 0.61 -9.91
C TYR A 110 -3.40 0.62 -8.52
N GLU A 111 -3.79 1.81 -8.07
CA GLU A 111 -4.55 2.02 -6.84
C GLU A 111 -5.49 3.21 -7.01
N PHE A 112 -6.63 3.16 -6.33
CA PHE A 112 -7.57 4.26 -6.31
C PHE A 112 -7.06 5.34 -5.35
N GLY A 113 -6.93 6.55 -5.87
CA GLY A 113 -6.58 7.72 -5.06
C GLY A 113 -7.79 8.32 -4.33
N ASP A 114 -7.53 9.27 -3.44
CA ASP A 114 -8.59 10.05 -2.77
C ASP A 114 -9.35 10.97 -3.73
N ARG A 115 -8.82 11.23 -4.90
CA ARG A 115 -9.40 12.10 -5.91
C ARG A 115 -10.32 11.30 -6.83
N ARG A 116 -11.56 11.72 -6.97
CA ARG A 116 -12.55 11.07 -7.87
C ARG A 116 -12.04 11.05 -9.31
N GLU A 117 -12.38 10.00 -10.04
CA GLU A 117 -12.04 9.82 -11.45
C GLU A 117 -10.53 9.79 -11.74
N HIS A 118 -9.72 9.55 -10.72
CA HIS A 118 -8.28 9.40 -10.84
C HIS A 118 -7.83 8.09 -10.21
N ILE A 119 -6.90 7.45 -10.89
CA ILE A 119 -6.17 6.30 -10.37
C ILE A 119 -4.67 6.59 -10.36
N TRP A 120 -3.95 5.98 -9.45
CA TRP A 120 -2.51 5.98 -9.45
C TRP A 120 -2.02 4.79 -10.25
N LEU A 121 -1.03 5.00 -11.10
CA LEU A 121 -0.43 3.97 -11.93
C LEU A 121 1.07 3.91 -11.69
N ALA A 122 1.62 2.70 -11.66
CA ALA A 122 3.05 2.47 -11.69
C ALA A 122 3.38 1.42 -12.75
N GLN A 123 4.35 1.70 -13.61
CA GLN A 123 4.80 0.80 -14.64
C GLN A 123 6.01 0.02 -14.16
N ASN A 124 5.93 -1.30 -14.21
CA ASN A 124 6.99 -2.23 -13.76
C ASN A 124 7.43 -2.04 -12.29
N ALA A 125 6.60 -1.39 -11.48
CA ALA A 125 6.80 -1.16 -10.06
C ALA A 125 5.50 -1.46 -9.29
N GLN A 126 5.61 -1.67 -7.99
CA GLN A 126 4.46 -1.80 -7.10
C GLN A 126 3.94 -0.41 -6.76
N ILE A 127 2.69 -0.10 -7.09
CA ILE A 127 2.12 1.24 -6.86
C ILE A 127 2.19 1.67 -5.39
N MET A 128 2.10 0.71 -4.46
CA MET A 128 2.19 0.99 -3.02
C MET A 128 3.57 1.48 -2.59
N ARG A 129 4.62 1.31 -3.40
CA ARG A 129 5.93 1.90 -3.17
C ARG A 129 5.92 3.42 -3.30
N GLN A 130 4.99 3.98 -4.09
CA GLN A 130 4.87 5.41 -4.33
C GLN A 130 6.21 6.04 -4.71
N GLU A 131 6.92 5.40 -5.63
CA GLU A 131 8.19 5.91 -6.15
C GLU A 131 7.95 7.20 -6.92
N VAL A 132 8.31 8.33 -6.32
CA VAL A 132 8.05 9.67 -6.87
C VAL A 132 9.32 10.40 -7.29
N ASP A 133 10.47 9.76 -7.22
CA ASP A 133 11.77 10.37 -7.47
C ASP A 133 11.84 11.02 -8.87
N ALA A 134 11.38 10.33 -9.90
CA ALA A 134 11.34 10.86 -11.26
C ALA A 134 10.43 12.09 -11.37
N LEU A 135 9.30 12.09 -10.66
CA LEU A 135 8.38 13.25 -10.61
C LEU A 135 9.00 14.41 -9.84
N TRP A 136 9.73 14.11 -8.76
CA TRP A 136 10.44 15.12 -7.99
C TRP A 136 11.55 15.75 -8.82
N GLU A 137 12.42 14.95 -9.42
CA GLU A 137 13.50 15.45 -10.29
C GLU A 137 12.97 16.31 -11.44
N ALA A 138 11.84 15.94 -12.04
CA ALA A 138 11.22 16.72 -13.10
C ALA A 138 10.62 18.06 -12.63
N ARG A 139 10.45 18.27 -11.32
CA ARG A 139 9.69 19.41 -10.78
C ARG A 139 10.39 20.23 -9.70
N LYS A 140 11.42 19.69 -9.04
CA LYS A 140 12.08 20.32 -7.88
C LYS A 140 12.57 21.76 -8.15
N ASP A 141 13.01 22.04 -9.38
CA ASP A 141 13.53 23.36 -9.77
C ASP A 141 12.46 24.31 -10.33
N ARG A 142 11.20 23.87 -10.40
CA ARG A 142 10.12 24.75 -10.84
C ARG A 142 9.65 25.62 -9.68
N PRO A 143 9.53 26.94 -9.88
CA PRO A 143 9.02 27.82 -8.84
C PRO A 143 7.58 27.44 -8.47
N VAL A 144 7.29 27.48 -7.19
CA VAL A 144 5.93 27.34 -6.68
C VAL A 144 5.16 28.61 -7.03
N ARG A 145 4.06 28.47 -7.75
CA ARG A 145 3.23 29.60 -8.18
C ARG A 145 2.25 29.99 -7.09
N ASP A 146 1.80 31.23 -7.08
CA ASP A 146 0.80 31.73 -6.13
C ASP A 146 -0.50 30.88 -6.15
N LEU A 147 -0.91 30.42 -7.34
CA LEU A 147 -2.06 29.53 -7.48
C LEU A 147 -1.86 28.18 -6.75
N ASP A 148 -0.67 27.62 -6.80
CA ASP A 148 -0.35 26.35 -6.12
C ASP A 148 -0.39 26.56 -4.60
N MET A 149 0.11 27.68 -4.10
CA MET A 149 0.04 28.06 -2.69
C MET A 149 -1.40 28.35 -2.24
N GLN A 150 -2.20 28.99 -3.06
CA GLN A 150 -3.62 29.23 -2.77
C GLN A 150 -4.38 27.90 -2.67
N ARG A 151 -4.19 26.98 -3.60
CA ARG A 151 -4.80 25.65 -3.57
C ARG A 151 -4.38 24.86 -2.33
N LEU A 152 -3.11 24.89 -1.97
CA LEU A 152 -2.61 24.24 -0.77
C LEU A 152 -3.31 24.79 0.50
N ARG A 153 -3.38 26.11 0.63
CA ARG A 153 -4.08 26.76 1.76
C ARG A 153 -5.56 26.38 1.81
N SER A 154 -6.24 26.35 0.66
CA SER A 154 -7.65 25.96 0.59
C SER A 154 -7.87 24.49 0.98
N MET A 155 -6.95 23.59 0.62
CA MET A 155 -6.99 22.20 1.03
C MET A 155 -6.86 22.07 2.57
N PHE A 156 -5.89 22.75 3.18
CA PHE A 156 -5.74 22.72 4.63
C PHE A 156 -6.96 23.31 5.35
N ALA A 157 -7.50 24.41 4.85
CA ALA A 157 -8.70 25.01 5.41
C ALA A 157 -9.92 24.07 5.30
N ALA A 158 -10.09 23.37 4.20
CA ALA A 158 -11.14 22.37 4.05
C ALA A 158 -10.97 21.23 5.05
N ARG A 159 -9.76 20.70 5.23
CA ARG A 159 -9.46 19.64 6.23
C ARG A 159 -9.74 20.13 7.65
N GLN A 160 -9.27 21.32 8.03
CA GLN A 160 -9.50 21.88 9.36
C GLN A 160 -10.99 22.03 9.68
N ASN A 161 -11.82 22.28 8.67
CA ASN A 161 -13.26 22.47 8.82
C ASN A 161 -14.08 21.19 8.52
N ALA A 162 -13.46 20.03 8.42
CA ALA A 162 -14.08 18.76 8.07
C ALA A 162 -14.95 18.86 6.79
N ARG A 163 -14.44 19.50 5.76
CA ARG A 163 -15.11 19.68 4.47
C ARG A 163 -14.37 18.90 3.37
N LEU A 164 -15.14 18.45 2.38
CA LEU A 164 -14.55 17.96 1.14
C LEU A 164 -13.83 19.10 0.42
N TRP A 165 -12.73 18.75 -0.24
CA TRP A 165 -11.96 19.68 -1.03
C TRP A 165 -11.92 19.23 -2.50
N GLU A 166 -12.34 20.11 -3.41
CA GLU A 166 -12.41 19.84 -4.86
C GLU A 166 -13.08 18.45 -5.16
N SER A 167 -12.43 17.63 -5.97
CA SER A 167 -12.91 16.31 -6.38
C SER A 167 -12.50 15.18 -5.44
N PHE A 168 -12.01 15.47 -4.23
CA PHE A 168 -11.66 14.42 -3.27
C PHE A 168 -12.92 13.71 -2.76
N ALA A 169 -12.84 12.38 -2.64
CA ALA A 169 -13.98 11.53 -2.37
C ALA A 169 -14.30 11.38 -0.89
N ARG A 170 -13.33 11.61 0.00
CA ARG A 170 -13.48 11.41 1.44
C ARG A 170 -13.04 12.60 2.27
N LEU A 171 -13.61 12.69 3.46
CA LEU A 171 -13.15 13.57 4.53
C LEU A 171 -11.92 12.93 5.21
N TRP A 172 -10.96 13.78 5.58
CA TRP A 172 -9.81 13.34 6.38
C TRP A 172 -10.14 13.23 7.87
N GLN A 173 -11.17 13.95 8.30
CA GLN A 173 -11.65 13.96 9.67
C GLN A 173 -13.17 14.17 9.69
N GLY A 174 -13.83 13.59 10.70
CA GLY A 174 -15.30 13.66 10.85
C GLY A 174 -15.81 14.95 11.48
N ALA A 175 -14.95 15.77 12.10
CA ALA A 175 -15.30 17.00 12.78
C ALA A 175 -14.25 18.09 12.53
N PRO A 176 -14.63 19.38 12.62
CA PRO A 176 -13.69 20.49 12.55
C PRO A 176 -12.59 20.39 13.60
N ALA A 177 -11.41 20.94 13.29
CA ALA A 177 -10.31 21.00 14.23
C ALA A 177 -10.65 21.92 15.41
N GLN A 178 -10.43 21.43 16.61
CA GLN A 178 -10.77 22.16 17.85
C GLN A 178 -9.73 23.22 18.23
N GLY A 179 -8.53 23.12 17.65
CA GLY A 179 -7.41 23.99 17.96
C GLY A 179 -6.55 23.49 19.14
N GLY A 180 -5.30 23.96 19.15
CA GLY A 180 -4.30 23.44 20.09
C GLY A 180 -4.57 23.73 21.57
N GLN A 181 -5.25 24.83 21.89
CA GLN A 181 -5.59 25.15 23.29
C GLN A 181 -6.61 24.16 23.86
N GLN A 182 -7.67 23.87 23.08
CA GLN A 182 -8.68 22.89 23.48
C GLN A 182 -8.10 21.51 23.64
N ILE A 183 -7.29 21.04 22.69
CA ILE A 183 -6.63 19.73 22.78
C ILE A 183 -5.72 19.63 23.99
N ARG A 184 -4.97 20.71 24.33
CA ARG A 184 -4.15 20.73 25.56
C ARG A 184 -4.99 20.63 26.83
N ALA A 185 -6.14 21.28 26.87
CA ALA A 185 -7.06 21.21 28.01
C ALA A 185 -7.66 19.81 28.14
N ASP A 186 -8.16 19.23 27.04
CA ASP A 186 -8.79 17.91 27.02
C ASP A 186 -7.81 16.80 27.44
N LEU A 187 -6.57 16.88 26.97
CA LEU A 187 -5.50 15.95 27.31
C LEU A 187 -4.75 16.29 28.62
N LYS A 188 -5.15 17.36 29.30
CA LYS A 188 -4.52 17.85 30.55
C LYS A 188 -3.01 18.08 30.41
N LEU A 189 -2.59 18.58 29.24
CA LEU A 189 -1.19 18.86 28.97
C LEU A 189 -0.78 20.21 29.59
N ASP A 190 0.39 20.25 30.18
CA ASP A 190 0.99 21.48 30.70
C ASP A 190 1.62 22.36 29.61
N LYS A 191 2.45 23.34 29.99
CA LYS A 191 3.08 24.28 29.07
C LYS A 191 4.33 23.73 28.38
N ARG A 192 4.78 22.51 28.70
CA ARG A 192 5.96 21.93 28.06
C ARG A 192 5.73 21.72 26.55
N PRO A 193 6.80 21.70 25.75
CA PRO A 193 6.70 21.31 24.35
C PRO A 193 6.04 19.94 24.19
N VAL A 194 5.21 19.79 23.16
CA VAL A 194 4.55 18.52 22.83
C VAL A 194 5.17 17.97 21.56
N VAL A 195 5.62 16.73 21.64
CA VAL A 195 6.09 15.96 20.49
C VAL A 195 5.00 14.96 20.12
N LEU A 196 4.46 15.09 18.92
CA LEU A 196 3.50 14.14 18.36
C LEU A 196 4.25 13.04 17.60
N LEU A 197 4.06 11.79 18.01
CA LEU A 197 4.55 10.62 17.31
C LEU A 197 3.38 9.95 16.55
N PRO A 198 3.13 10.32 15.27
CA PRO A 198 2.09 9.68 14.48
C PRO A 198 2.56 8.30 14.04
N THR A 199 1.83 7.26 14.42
CA THR A 199 2.11 5.88 13.99
C THR A 199 1.26 5.50 12.79
N ASN A 200 1.76 4.58 11.98
CA ASN A 200 0.99 3.92 10.93
C ASN A 200 0.22 2.72 11.51
N VAL A 201 -0.71 2.20 10.70
CA VAL A 201 -1.33 0.91 10.98
C VAL A 201 -0.32 -0.20 10.65
N PHE A 202 -0.15 -1.16 11.56
CA PHE A 202 0.68 -2.32 11.31
C PHE A 202 0.16 -3.12 10.11
N GLY A 203 1.07 -3.61 9.29
CA GLY A 203 0.71 -4.43 8.14
C GLY A 203 0.02 -3.68 6.99
N ASP A 204 -0.19 -2.36 7.08
CA ASP A 204 -0.71 -1.59 5.95
C ASP A 204 0.20 -1.74 4.73
N SER A 205 -0.38 -2.03 3.57
CA SER A 205 0.36 -2.25 2.33
C SER A 205 1.26 -1.07 1.92
N LEU A 206 0.97 0.14 2.39
CA LEU A 206 1.84 1.31 2.23
C LEU A 206 3.10 1.25 3.10
N THR A 207 3.12 0.45 4.16
CA THR A 207 4.24 0.38 5.11
C THR A 207 5.10 -0.86 4.94
N LEU A 208 4.57 -1.91 4.32
CA LEU A 208 5.26 -3.19 4.13
C LEU A 208 6.57 -3.01 3.34
N GLY A 209 7.68 -3.45 3.92
CA GLY A 209 9.01 -3.37 3.30
C GLY A 209 9.56 -1.95 3.15
N ARG A 210 9.05 -0.98 3.92
CA ARG A 210 9.47 0.44 3.90
C ARG A 210 10.19 0.90 5.15
N GLN A 211 10.78 -0.01 5.89
CA GLN A 211 11.56 0.31 7.08
C GLN A 211 12.84 1.07 6.66
N VAL A 212 12.97 2.33 7.12
CA VAL A 212 14.11 3.21 6.76
C VAL A 212 15.03 3.42 7.96
N PHE A 213 14.47 3.71 9.15
CA PHE A 213 15.24 4.11 10.32
C PHE A 213 15.38 3.00 11.38
N SER A 214 14.50 2.04 11.35
CA SER A 214 14.49 0.89 12.27
C SER A 214 13.85 -0.31 11.60
N PRO A 215 14.18 -1.53 12.00
CA PRO A 215 13.64 -2.74 11.40
C PRO A 215 12.14 -2.92 11.69
N THR A 216 11.64 -2.36 12.80
CA THR A 216 10.23 -2.45 13.19
C THR A 216 9.69 -1.11 13.69
N MET A 217 8.39 -0.91 13.59
CA MET A 217 7.69 0.24 14.19
C MET A 217 7.77 0.20 15.71
N LYS A 218 7.69 -0.98 16.31
CA LYS A 218 7.88 -1.19 17.75
C LYS A 218 9.23 -0.64 18.23
N GLU A 219 10.31 -0.98 17.52
CA GLU A 219 11.65 -0.46 17.85
C GLU A 219 11.72 1.06 17.68
N TRP A 220 11.18 1.59 16.58
CA TRP A 220 11.13 3.02 16.33
C TRP A 220 10.39 3.78 17.45
N ILE A 221 9.20 3.32 17.85
CA ILE A 221 8.44 3.91 18.95
C ILE A 221 9.26 3.86 20.24
N THR A 222 9.81 2.68 20.57
CA THR A 222 10.60 2.49 21.80
C THR A 222 11.81 3.40 21.86
N ARG A 223 12.58 3.51 20.76
CA ARG A 223 13.73 4.41 20.68
C ARG A 223 13.32 5.87 20.82
N THR A 224 12.23 6.27 20.17
CA THR A 224 11.73 7.64 20.24
C THR A 224 11.29 8.01 21.65
N VAL A 225 10.49 7.15 22.30
CA VAL A 225 10.08 7.38 23.70
C VAL A 225 11.29 7.49 24.63
N ARG A 226 12.24 6.56 24.54
CA ARG A 226 13.49 6.60 25.34
C ARG A 226 14.33 7.84 25.10
N TYR A 227 14.34 8.34 23.85
CA TYR A 227 15.07 9.57 23.53
C TYR A 227 14.52 10.78 24.30
N PHE A 228 13.21 10.86 24.50
CA PHE A 228 12.57 11.95 25.24
C PHE A 228 12.45 11.67 26.75
N GLU A 229 12.71 10.46 27.21
CA GLU A 229 12.73 10.12 28.62
C GLU A 229 13.78 10.95 29.36
N GLY A 230 13.36 11.63 30.44
CA GLY A 230 14.23 12.50 31.20
C GLY A 230 14.64 13.84 30.54
N ARG A 231 14.09 14.15 29.37
CA ARG A 231 14.27 15.47 28.73
C ARG A 231 13.11 16.40 29.10
N PRO A 232 13.39 17.62 29.58
CA PRO A 232 12.35 18.56 29.97
C PRO A 232 11.54 19.10 28.79
#